data_22e751814c5f84557f4acf6d7645ef86
#
_entry.id   22e751814c5f84557f4acf6d7645ef86
#
_cell.length_a   1.000
_cell.length_b   1.000
_cell.length_c   1.000
_cell.angle_alpha   90.00
_cell.angle_beta   90.00
_cell.angle_gamma   90.00
#
_symmetry.space_group_name_H-M   'P 1'
#
loop_
_entity.id
_entity.type
_entity.pdbx_description
1 polymer ?
#
loop_
_entity_poly.entity_id
_entity_poly.type
_entity_poly.pdbx_seq_one_letter_code
_entity_poly.pdbx_strand_id
1 'polypeptide(L)' 'MAIASYGVVGSGGVWRVKHDGEPIGSYPTKEAAFEAAVAAALETIREGYEVQISVPGRRIDP' A
#
# COMPACT_ATOMS: atom_id res chain seq x y z
N MET A 1 9.37 -18.65 5.30
CA MET A 1 8.06 -18.02 5.10
C MET A 1 8.27 -16.60 4.63
N ALA A 2 7.65 -16.23 3.53
CA ALA A 2 7.89 -14.95 2.92
C ALA A 2 6.81 -13.96 3.33
N ILE A 3 7.22 -12.71 3.53
CA ILE A 3 6.31 -11.62 3.85
C ILE A 3 6.40 -10.59 2.73
N ALA A 4 5.25 -10.24 2.19
CA ALA A 4 5.17 -9.19 1.19
C ALA A 4 4.67 -7.92 1.87
N SER A 5 5.36 -6.80 1.62
CA SER A 5 5.02 -5.54 2.24
C SER A 5 4.51 -4.57 1.19
N TYR A 6 3.35 -4.00 1.45
CA TYR A 6 2.77 -2.96 0.60
C TYR A 6 2.66 -1.69 1.42
N GLY A 7 2.93 -0.57 0.80
CA GLY A 7 2.84 0.71 1.47
C GLY A 7 2.13 1.72 0.60
N VAL A 8 1.43 2.65 1.23
CA VAL A 8 0.82 3.79 0.55
C VAL A 8 1.58 5.02 1.01
N VAL A 9 2.10 5.78 0.06
CA VAL A 9 2.86 6.99 0.38
C VAL A 9 2.34 8.15 -0.43
N GLY A 10 2.31 9.31 0.18
CA GLY A 10 1.86 10.53 -0.47
C GLY A 10 3.00 11.50 -0.65
N SER A 11 3.05 12.15 -1.80
CA SER A 11 4.08 13.13 -2.10
C SER A 11 3.60 14.04 -3.21
N GLY A 12 3.59 15.34 -2.97
CA GLY A 12 3.29 16.32 -4.01
C GLY A 12 1.90 16.18 -4.62
N GLY A 13 0.91 15.78 -3.83
CA GLY A 13 -0.44 15.63 -4.32
C GLY A 13 -0.72 14.32 -5.05
N VAL A 14 0.25 13.43 -5.06
CA VAL A 14 0.13 12.13 -5.70
C VAL A 14 0.30 11.05 -4.64
N TRP A 15 -0.48 10.01 -4.72
CA TRP A 15 -0.37 8.86 -3.82
C TRP A 15 0.17 7.68 -4.59
N ARG A 16 1.10 6.97 -4.00
CA ARG A 16 1.74 5.83 -4.63
C ARG A 16 1.64 4.61 -3.76
N VAL A 17 1.56 3.47 -4.43
CA VAL A 17 1.65 2.18 -3.75
C VAL A 17 3.05 1.66 -3.96
N LYS A 18 3.66 1.18 -2.89
CA LYS A 18 4.97 0.54 -2.98
C LYS A 18 4.85 -0.91 -2.59
N HIS A 19 5.54 -1.75 -3.31
CA HIS A 19 5.63 -3.18 -3.02
C HIS A 19 7.10 -3.48 -2.70
N ASP A 20 7.36 -3.83 -1.45
CA ASP A 20 8.73 -4.08 -0.96
C ASP A 20 9.67 -2.94 -1.29
N GLY A 21 9.15 -1.72 -1.17
CA GLY A 21 9.94 -0.52 -1.40
C GLY A 21 9.93 0.02 -2.81
N GLU A 22 9.33 -0.69 -3.76
CA GLU A 22 9.29 -0.25 -5.15
C GLU A 22 7.92 0.29 -5.51
N PRO A 23 7.85 1.48 -6.12
CA PRO A 23 6.56 2.04 -6.51
C PRO A 23 5.95 1.22 -7.65
N ILE A 24 4.66 0.91 -7.52
CA ILE A 24 3.96 0.12 -8.51
C ILE A 24 2.73 0.83 -9.06
N GLY A 25 2.50 2.09 -8.70
CA GLY A 25 1.39 2.83 -9.27
C GLY A 25 1.29 4.21 -8.67
N SER A 26 0.54 5.07 -9.34
CA SER A 26 0.26 6.42 -8.86
C SER A 26 -1.23 6.65 -8.90
N TYR A 27 -1.76 7.34 -7.89
CA TYR A 27 -3.20 7.51 -7.73
C TYR A 27 -3.48 8.93 -7.24
N PRO A 28 -4.65 9.47 -7.59
CA PRO A 28 -4.97 10.84 -7.19
C PRO A 28 -5.40 10.97 -5.74
N THR A 29 -5.81 9.88 -5.10
CA THR A 29 -6.26 9.94 -3.71
C THR A 29 -5.64 8.80 -2.92
N LYS A 30 -5.61 8.99 -1.59
CA LYS A 30 -5.14 7.97 -0.68
C LYS A 30 -6.02 6.73 -0.73
N GLU A 31 -7.34 6.93 -0.83
CA GLU A 31 -8.27 5.82 -0.90
C GLU A 31 -8.05 4.98 -2.14
N ALA A 32 -7.84 5.63 -3.29
CA ALA A 32 -7.59 4.89 -4.52
C ALA A 32 -6.31 4.08 -4.42
N ALA A 33 -5.26 4.67 -3.84
CA ALA A 33 -4.01 3.96 -3.65
C ALA A 33 -4.19 2.77 -2.71
N PHE A 34 -4.94 2.96 -1.64
CA PHE A 34 -5.19 1.88 -0.70
C PHE A 34 -5.95 0.73 -1.36
N GLU A 35 -6.97 1.05 -2.15
CA GLU A 35 -7.72 0.02 -2.84
C GLU A 35 -6.84 -0.77 -3.79
N ALA A 36 -5.93 -0.08 -4.47
CA ALA A 36 -5.00 -0.75 -5.36
C ALA A 36 -4.05 -1.66 -4.58
N ALA A 37 -3.59 -1.20 -3.42
CA ALA A 37 -2.72 -2.01 -2.57
C ALA A 37 -3.45 -3.27 -2.10
N VAL A 38 -4.71 -3.13 -1.71
CA VAL A 38 -5.50 -4.27 -1.26
C VAL A 38 -5.68 -5.28 -2.40
N ALA A 39 -5.97 -4.80 -3.61
CA ALA A 39 -6.14 -5.71 -4.74
C ALA A 39 -4.87 -6.49 -5.01
N ALA A 40 -3.72 -5.82 -4.97
CA ALA A 40 -2.44 -6.50 -5.16
C ALA A 40 -2.17 -7.48 -4.03
N ALA A 41 -2.49 -7.08 -2.80
CA ALA A 41 -2.27 -7.94 -1.64
C ALA A 41 -3.10 -9.20 -1.70
N LEU A 42 -4.33 -9.11 -2.20
CA LEU A 42 -5.19 -10.28 -2.32
C LEU A 42 -4.56 -11.35 -3.22
N GLU A 43 -3.96 -10.94 -4.33
CA GLU A 43 -3.27 -11.88 -5.20
C GLU A 43 -2.10 -12.54 -4.47
N THR A 44 -1.37 -11.77 -3.73
CA THR A 44 -0.21 -12.26 -3.00
C THR A 44 -0.63 -13.22 -1.89
N ILE A 45 -1.73 -12.93 -1.22
CA ILE A 45 -2.27 -13.84 -0.20
C ILE A 45 -2.65 -15.17 -0.81
N ARG A 46 -3.24 -15.14 -2.01
CA ARG A 46 -3.62 -16.38 -2.69
C ARG A 46 -2.42 -17.23 -3.04
N GLU A 47 -1.25 -16.61 -3.17
CA GLU A 47 -0.01 -17.33 -3.43
C GLU A 47 0.63 -17.88 -2.18
N GLY A 48 0.04 -17.64 -1.02
CA GLY A 48 0.53 -18.19 0.22
C GLY A 48 1.44 -17.31 1.03
N TYR A 49 1.58 -16.04 0.67
CA TYR A 49 2.42 -15.11 1.41
C TYR A 49 1.67 -14.48 2.57
N GLU A 50 2.41 -14.15 3.60
CA GLU A 50 1.92 -13.23 4.60
C GLU A 50 2.05 -11.81 4.07
N VAL A 51 1.03 -10.97 4.30
CA VAL A 51 1.01 -9.64 3.71
C VAL A 51 0.87 -8.60 4.81
N GLN A 52 1.64 -7.53 4.69
CA GLN A 52 1.51 -6.36 5.54
C GLN A 52 1.23 -5.16 4.67
N ILE A 53 0.26 -4.35 5.08
CA ILE A 53 -0.07 -3.11 4.39
C ILE A 53 0.09 -1.96 5.36
N SER A 54 0.88 -0.98 4.97
CA SER A 54 1.14 0.21 5.77
C SER A 54 0.52 1.42 5.08
N VAL A 55 -0.34 2.12 5.80
CA VAL A 55 -1.00 3.30 5.27
C VAL A 55 -0.74 4.44 6.23
N PRO A 56 -0.18 5.56 5.76
CA PRO A 56 0.09 6.67 6.66
C PRO A 56 -1.22 7.27 7.13
N GLY A 57 -1.30 7.50 8.40
CA GLY A 57 -2.45 8.13 8.99
C GLY A 57 -2.12 9.55 9.36
N ARG A 58 -3.17 10.34 9.43
CA ARG A 58 -2.99 11.63 10.02
C ARG A 58 -3.05 11.48 11.52
N ARG A 59 -1.97 11.82 12.15
CA ARG A 59 -1.93 11.71 13.58
C ARG A 59 -2.65 12.89 14.21
N ILE A 60 -3.71 12.59 14.88
CA ILE A 60 -4.44 13.62 15.61
C ILE A 60 -4.19 13.37 17.07
N ASP A 61 -3.47 14.28 17.69
CA ASP A 61 -3.23 14.17 19.11
C ASP A 61 -4.35 14.84 19.86
N PRO A 62 -4.84 14.19 20.89
CA PRO A 62 -5.88 14.80 21.72
C PRO A 62 -5.40 16.05 22.41
#